data_a0bf69128d30a2d5c4f29d67ca2f7582
#
_entry.id   a0bf69128d30a2d5c4f29d67ca2f7582
#
_cell.length_a   1.000
_cell.length_b   1.000
_cell.length_c   1.000
_cell.angle_alpha   90.00
_cell.angle_beta   90.00
_cell.angle_gamma   90.00
#
_symmetry.space_group_name_H-M   'P 1'
#
loop_
_entity.id
_entity.type
_entity.pdbx_description
1 polymer ?
#
loop_
_entity_poly.entity_id
_entity_poly.type
_entity_poly.pdbx_seq_one_letter_code
_entity_poly.pdbx_strand_id
1 'polypeptide(L)'
;MHMHQRLHALGMDEVVLQYAAVEATHLYYPSQLDFLQNTQYKNNELFPKSIEAAKATGTRVWLGLYYNGDNWYTPPTAEQLDTLSARNLKVLEEIYALYGSETVVAGVYIPQEIARYYWDGLRDDATPEMLTKHFLKPVTEAAQAKGWKVMAAPFYNQNLESPAKLQSFFEKLFAAGFKPDVIAVQDGVGASDAGKHHAETTNVGNYERAVAQACKQYGIEFWVDLELFRTDDSHALADSARISAQLDTAYAAGALKVIGYDLAVLGNAGLDSLEKWNLESSVEPASPDSTTGIAIPREYYETRRAANARVFDTQGRYLGTSEQKISPAVRTVKKR
;
A
#
# COMPACT_ATOMS: atom_id res chain seq x y z
N MET A 1 -14.94 14.81 -0.42
CA MET A 1 -14.95 15.34 0.96
C MET A 1 -15.55 14.37 1.95
N HIS A 2 -16.77 13.88 1.77
CA HIS A 2 -17.44 12.98 2.73
C HIS A 2 -16.61 11.74 3.09
N MET A 3 -15.99 11.06 2.12
CA MET A 3 -15.13 9.90 2.37
C MET A 3 -13.95 10.25 3.29
N HIS A 4 -13.17 11.26 2.97
CA HIS A 4 -12.04 11.69 3.81
C HIS A 4 -12.46 12.04 5.23
N GLN A 5 -13.63 12.68 5.41
CA GLN A 5 -14.17 12.98 6.74
C GLN A 5 -14.49 11.71 7.54
N ARG A 6 -15.14 10.72 6.93
CA ARG A 6 -15.42 9.43 7.58
C ARG A 6 -14.13 8.72 7.99
N LEU A 7 -13.17 8.71 7.10
CA LEU A 7 -11.88 8.07 7.33
C LEU A 7 -11.09 8.79 8.42
N HIS A 8 -11.11 10.12 8.41
CA HIS A 8 -10.51 10.91 9.49
C HIS A 8 -11.20 10.66 10.83
N ALA A 9 -12.53 10.52 10.86
CA ALA A 9 -13.29 10.16 12.06
C ALA A 9 -12.95 8.76 12.59
N LEU A 10 -12.55 7.83 11.71
CA LEU A 10 -11.96 6.55 12.09
C LEU A 10 -10.50 6.67 12.55
N GLY A 11 -9.97 7.86 12.54
CA GLY A 11 -8.64 8.12 12.96
C GLY A 11 -7.57 7.90 11.89
N MET A 12 -7.92 8.04 10.67
CA MET A 12 -7.07 7.78 9.52
C MET A 12 -6.51 9.07 8.94
N ASP A 13 -5.20 9.17 8.67
CA ASP A 13 -4.51 10.40 8.32
C ASP A 13 -3.68 10.38 7.04
N GLU A 14 -3.66 9.28 6.30
CA GLU A 14 -3.04 9.20 4.97
C GLU A 14 -3.89 8.43 3.96
N VAL A 15 -3.83 8.83 2.69
CA VAL A 15 -4.56 8.26 1.56
C VAL A 15 -3.57 7.90 0.47
N VAL A 16 -3.69 6.73 -0.18
CA VAL A 16 -3.02 6.46 -1.45
C VAL A 16 -4.03 6.49 -2.59
N LEU A 17 -3.85 7.40 -3.53
CA LEU A 17 -4.51 7.37 -4.81
C LEU A 17 -3.66 6.51 -5.74
N GLN A 18 -4.04 5.26 -5.93
CA GLN A 18 -3.14 4.25 -6.51
C GLN A 18 -2.64 4.61 -7.91
N TYR A 19 -3.45 5.30 -8.73
CA TYR A 19 -3.13 5.61 -10.13
C TYR A 19 -3.36 7.08 -10.45
N ALA A 20 -2.41 7.71 -11.14
CA ALA A 20 -2.66 8.92 -11.92
C ALA A 20 -3.39 8.55 -13.22
N ALA A 21 -2.93 7.49 -13.87
CA ALA A 21 -3.55 6.93 -15.05
C ALA A 21 -3.28 5.43 -15.17
N VAL A 22 -4.22 4.71 -15.78
CA VAL A 22 -4.11 3.29 -16.10
C VAL A 22 -4.18 3.16 -17.62
N GLU A 23 -3.04 2.98 -18.25
CA GLU A 23 -2.91 2.84 -19.72
C GLU A 23 -3.70 3.89 -20.49
N ALA A 24 -4.46 3.43 -21.50
CA ALA A 24 -5.42 4.26 -22.22
C ALA A 24 -6.85 4.17 -21.65
N THR A 25 -7.04 3.55 -20.48
CA THR A 25 -8.35 3.26 -19.93
C THR A 25 -8.83 4.28 -18.91
N HIS A 26 -8.02 4.69 -17.97
CA HIS A 26 -8.42 5.58 -16.89
C HIS A 26 -7.42 6.73 -16.66
N LEU A 27 -7.96 7.90 -16.35
CA LEU A 27 -7.20 9.10 -16.00
C LEU A 27 -7.87 9.78 -14.80
N TYR A 28 -7.08 10.14 -13.78
CA TYR A 28 -7.58 10.60 -12.49
C TYR A 28 -7.15 12.02 -12.10
N TYR A 29 -6.51 12.75 -13.01
CA TYR A 29 -6.11 14.14 -12.84
C TYR A 29 -6.19 14.90 -14.19
N PRO A 30 -6.20 16.24 -14.21
CA PRO A 30 -6.35 17.02 -15.45
C PRO A 30 -5.04 17.07 -16.26
N SER A 31 -4.68 15.97 -16.90
CA SER A 31 -3.46 15.82 -17.69
C SER A 31 -3.54 16.53 -19.05
N GLN A 32 -2.39 17.07 -19.49
CA GLN A 32 -2.16 17.60 -20.83
C GLN A 32 -1.22 16.71 -21.66
N LEU A 33 -0.79 15.57 -21.14
CA LEU A 33 0.11 14.65 -21.83
C LEU A 33 -0.57 13.99 -23.03
N ASP A 34 0.02 14.08 -24.21
CA ASP A 34 -0.55 13.59 -25.47
C ASP A 34 -1.00 12.12 -25.39
N PHE A 35 -0.17 11.27 -24.78
CA PHE A 35 -0.46 9.83 -24.67
C PHE A 35 -1.62 9.50 -23.71
N LEU A 36 -2.13 10.49 -22.94
CA LEU A 36 -3.28 10.36 -22.06
C LEU A 36 -4.53 11.06 -22.58
N GLN A 37 -4.44 11.79 -23.71
CA GLN A 37 -5.58 12.57 -24.23
C GLN A 37 -6.74 11.69 -24.71
N ASN A 38 -6.46 10.48 -25.18
CA ASN A 38 -7.47 9.56 -25.69
C ASN A 38 -7.91 8.50 -24.66
N THR A 39 -7.65 8.74 -23.38
CA THR A 39 -8.08 7.84 -22.30
C THR A 39 -9.60 7.70 -22.27
N GLN A 40 -10.07 6.46 -22.15
CA GLN A 40 -11.50 6.10 -22.26
C GLN A 40 -12.36 6.71 -21.15
N TYR A 41 -11.87 6.61 -19.89
CA TYR A 41 -12.57 7.10 -18.71
C TYR A 41 -11.73 8.17 -18.01
N LYS A 42 -12.30 9.37 -17.85
CA LYS A 42 -11.61 10.50 -17.20
C LYS A 42 -12.36 10.92 -15.96
N ASN A 43 -11.71 10.85 -14.82
CA ASN A 43 -12.13 11.47 -13.58
C ASN A 43 -11.09 12.51 -13.14
N ASN A 44 -10.96 13.56 -13.93
CA ASN A 44 -9.95 14.61 -13.73
C ASN A 44 -10.04 15.31 -12.36
N GLU A 45 -11.15 15.10 -11.66
CA GLU A 45 -11.44 15.70 -10.36
C GLU A 45 -10.94 14.86 -9.16
N LEU A 46 -10.49 13.61 -9.37
CA LEU A 46 -10.14 12.74 -8.25
C LEU A 46 -8.96 13.31 -7.44
N PHE A 47 -7.84 13.62 -8.09
CA PHE A 47 -6.68 14.17 -7.41
C PHE A 47 -6.96 15.53 -6.78
N PRO A 48 -7.48 16.55 -7.51
CA PRO A 48 -7.76 17.86 -6.90
C PRO A 48 -8.73 17.76 -5.73
N LYS A 49 -9.82 17.00 -5.85
CA LYS A 49 -10.80 16.84 -4.77
C LYS A 49 -10.26 16.08 -3.55
N SER A 50 -9.40 15.10 -3.77
CA SER A 50 -8.76 14.38 -2.66
C SER A 50 -7.75 15.27 -1.92
N ILE A 51 -6.99 16.09 -2.64
CA ILE A 51 -6.07 17.06 -2.05
C ILE A 51 -6.86 18.14 -1.27
N GLU A 52 -7.94 18.66 -1.83
CA GLU A 52 -8.83 19.60 -1.14
C GLU A 52 -9.41 18.98 0.15
N ALA A 53 -9.89 17.75 0.06
CA ALA A 53 -10.41 17.03 1.22
C ALA A 53 -9.33 16.75 2.27
N ALA A 54 -8.12 16.43 1.86
CA ALA A 54 -6.97 16.25 2.75
C ALA A 54 -6.63 17.54 3.49
N LYS A 55 -6.63 18.68 2.80
CA LYS A 55 -6.42 20.00 3.42
C LYS A 55 -7.49 20.32 4.47
N ALA A 56 -8.74 19.98 4.18
CA ALA A 56 -9.86 20.22 5.09
C ALA A 56 -9.88 19.29 6.32
N THR A 57 -9.29 18.12 6.23
CA THR A 57 -9.27 17.12 7.31
C THR A 57 -7.94 16.99 8.02
N GLY A 58 -6.87 17.60 7.51
CA GLY A 58 -5.51 17.42 8.01
C GLY A 58 -4.89 16.08 7.62
N THR A 59 -5.49 15.33 6.67
CA THR A 59 -4.94 14.08 6.16
C THR A 59 -3.85 14.33 5.11
N ARG A 60 -3.10 13.30 4.76
CA ARG A 60 -2.06 13.36 3.72
C ARG A 60 -2.42 12.46 2.56
N VAL A 61 -1.89 12.78 1.36
CA VAL A 61 -2.20 12.04 0.13
C VAL A 61 -0.91 11.55 -0.53
N TRP A 62 -0.89 10.28 -0.91
CA TRP A 62 0.10 9.72 -1.84
C TRP A 62 -0.51 9.70 -3.24
N LEU A 63 0.22 10.21 -4.22
CA LEU A 63 -0.25 10.28 -5.60
C LEU A 63 0.36 9.13 -6.41
N GLY A 64 -0.49 8.23 -6.88
CA GLY A 64 -0.07 7.15 -7.77
C GLY A 64 0.45 7.68 -9.09
N LEU A 65 1.34 6.93 -9.70
CA LEU A 65 1.90 7.24 -11.01
C LEU A 65 1.13 6.53 -12.14
N TYR A 66 1.73 6.45 -13.32
CA TYR A 66 1.16 5.77 -14.48
C TYR A 66 1.33 4.25 -14.36
N TYR A 67 0.23 3.51 -14.50
CA TYR A 67 0.20 2.06 -14.52
C TYR A 67 0.07 1.54 -15.95
N ASN A 68 0.90 0.57 -16.30
CA ASN A 68 0.74 -0.27 -17.48
C ASN A 68 0.67 -1.72 -17.05
N GLY A 69 -0.52 -2.31 -17.10
CA GLY A 69 -0.79 -3.70 -16.75
C GLY A 69 -0.57 -4.66 -17.90
N ASP A 70 -0.52 -4.16 -19.14
CA ASP A 70 -0.27 -4.99 -20.31
C ASP A 70 1.09 -5.67 -20.18
N ASN A 71 1.06 -6.99 -20.08
CA ASN A 71 2.25 -7.83 -19.96
C ASN A 71 3.11 -7.65 -18.67
N TRP A 72 2.61 -6.96 -17.64
CA TRP A 72 3.38 -6.82 -16.40
C TRP A 72 3.70 -8.19 -15.77
N TYR A 73 2.78 -9.13 -15.86
CA TYR A 73 2.97 -10.52 -15.43
C TYR A 73 3.84 -11.36 -16.38
N THR A 74 4.19 -10.81 -17.53
CA THR A 74 5.26 -11.31 -18.40
C THR A 74 6.36 -10.24 -18.36
N PRO A 75 7.55 -10.51 -17.79
CA PRO A 75 8.52 -9.45 -17.53
C PRO A 75 8.79 -8.63 -18.79
N PRO A 76 8.61 -7.29 -18.74
CA PRO A 76 8.95 -6.41 -19.84
C PRO A 76 10.43 -6.49 -20.21
N THR A 77 10.76 -6.18 -21.45
CA THR A 77 12.15 -5.99 -21.88
C THR A 77 12.71 -4.68 -21.33
N ALA A 78 14.03 -4.50 -21.38
CA ALA A 78 14.68 -3.24 -20.98
C ALA A 78 14.08 -2.03 -21.72
N GLU A 79 13.84 -2.14 -23.03
CA GLU A 79 13.23 -1.06 -23.85
C GLU A 79 11.80 -0.73 -23.41
N GLN A 80 11.02 -1.75 -23.07
CA GLN A 80 9.66 -1.56 -22.54
C GLN A 80 9.69 -0.89 -21.16
N LEU A 81 10.64 -1.26 -20.31
CA LEU A 81 10.85 -0.61 -19.02
C LEU A 81 11.31 0.85 -19.18
N ASP A 82 12.20 1.14 -20.13
CA ASP A 82 12.62 2.52 -20.44
C ASP A 82 11.41 3.35 -20.92
N THR A 83 10.54 2.76 -21.74
CA THR A 83 9.30 3.42 -22.18
C THR A 83 8.35 3.68 -21.01
N LEU A 84 8.17 2.70 -20.12
CA LEU A 84 7.35 2.84 -18.91
C LEU A 84 7.93 3.90 -17.97
N SER A 85 9.24 3.89 -17.79
CA SER A 85 9.96 4.89 -17.00
C SER A 85 9.74 6.30 -17.56
N ALA A 86 9.92 6.48 -18.87
CA ALA A 86 9.72 7.77 -19.54
C ALA A 86 8.26 8.30 -19.38
N ARG A 87 7.26 7.42 -19.44
CA ARG A 87 5.85 7.80 -19.19
C ARG A 87 5.63 8.21 -17.74
N ASN A 88 6.17 7.43 -16.80
CA ASN A 88 6.07 7.74 -15.38
C ASN A 88 6.76 9.06 -15.02
N LEU A 89 7.93 9.34 -15.60
CA LEU A 89 8.63 10.61 -15.41
C LEU A 89 7.82 11.80 -15.94
N LYS A 90 7.17 11.68 -17.11
CA LYS A 90 6.29 12.73 -17.63
C LYS A 90 5.08 12.97 -16.73
N VAL A 91 4.44 11.90 -16.24
CA VAL A 91 3.33 12.01 -15.29
C VAL A 91 3.81 12.65 -13.99
N LEU A 92 4.96 12.22 -13.46
CA LEU A 92 5.56 12.81 -12.26
C LEU A 92 5.80 14.32 -12.41
N GLU A 93 6.38 14.75 -13.54
CA GLU A 93 6.61 16.18 -13.80
C GLU A 93 5.31 16.96 -13.81
N GLU A 94 4.29 16.43 -14.47
CA GLU A 94 2.99 17.12 -14.58
C GLU A 94 2.26 17.19 -13.24
N ILE A 95 2.17 16.09 -12.48
CA ILE A 95 1.54 16.10 -11.17
C ILE A 95 2.32 16.95 -10.16
N TYR A 96 3.65 17.02 -10.29
CA TYR A 96 4.45 17.93 -9.48
C TYR A 96 4.21 19.39 -9.83
N ALA A 97 4.09 19.71 -11.12
CA ALA A 97 3.75 21.07 -11.55
C ALA A 97 2.37 21.51 -11.03
N LEU A 98 1.42 20.58 -10.93
CA LEU A 98 0.07 20.85 -10.43
C LEU A 98 -0.02 20.89 -8.90
N TYR A 99 0.70 20.01 -8.20
CA TYR A 99 0.48 19.74 -6.77
C TYR A 99 1.74 19.80 -5.91
N GLY A 100 2.89 20.17 -6.47
CA GLY A 100 4.17 20.18 -5.73
C GLY A 100 4.22 21.19 -4.58
N SER A 101 3.40 22.22 -4.61
CA SER A 101 3.25 23.19 -3.51
C SER A 101 2.30 22.74 -2.39
N GLU A 102 1.57 21.64 -2.59
CA GLU A 102 0.57 21.16 -1.64
C GLU A 102 1.22 20.38 -0.51
N THR A 103 1.27 20.94 0.67
CA THR A 103 1.93 20.34 1.85
C THR A 103 1.28 19.05 2.34
N VAL A 104 0.04 18.80 1.94
CA VAL A 104 -0.68 17.55 2.25
C VAL A 104 -0.25 16.39 1.36
N VAL A 105 0.47 16.64 0.25
CA VAL A 105 1.01 15.57 -0.58
C VAL A 105 2.21 14.94 0.13
N ALA A 106 2.10 13.65 0.44
CA ALA A 106 3.13 12.90 1.14
C ALA A 106 4.27 12.47 0.20
N GLY A 107 3.93 12.19 -1.04
CA GLY A 107 4.83 11.67 -2.05
C GLY A 107 4.09 10.93 -3.16
N VAL A 108 4.80 10.09 -3.87
CA VAL A 108 4.25 9.27 -4.95
C VAL A 108 4.20 7.79 -4.60
N TYR A 109 3.26 7.10 -5.24
CA TYR A 109 3.11 5.65 -5.18
C TYR A 109 3.43 5.06 -6.56
N ILE A 110 4.35 4.08 -6.61
CA ILE A 110 4.65 3.30 -7.81
C ILE A 110 3.62 2.18 -7.91
N PRO A 111 2.72 2.21 -8.90
CA PRO A 111 1.57 1.32 -8.94
C PRO A 111 1.87 -0.07 -9.50
N GLN A 112 3.06 -0.29 -10.05
CA GLN A 112 3.45 -1.59 -10.58
C GLN A 112 3.66 -2.61 -9.46
N GLU A 113 2.97 -3.71 -9.55
CA GLU A 113 3.08 -4.82 -8.60
C GLU A 113 4.37 -5.60 -8.83
N ILE A 114 5.33 -5.41 -7.94
CA ILE A 114 6.64 -6.06 -8.02
C ILE A 114 6.55 -7.43 -7.33
N ALA A 115 6.78 -8.50 -8.07
CA ALA A 115 6.82 -9.85 -7.51
C ALA A 115 8.08 -10.61 -7.94
N ARG A 116 8.76 -11.22 -6.97
CA ARG A 116 10.04 -11.93 -7.21
C ARG A 116 9.97 -12.91 -8.37
N TYR A 117 8.94 -13.74 -8.41
CA TYR A 117 8.84 -14.82 -9.37
C TYR A 117 8.69 -14.37 -10.84
N TYR A 118 8.43 -13.09 -11.09
CA TYR A 118 8.52 -12.51 -12.43
C TYR A 118 9.93 -12.01 -12.77
N TRP A 119 10.69 -11.57 -11.76
CA TRP A 119 11.94 -10.85 -11.94
C TRP A 119 13.19 -11.57 -11.44
N ASP A 120 13.08 -12.82 -11.01
CA ASP A 120 14.21 -13.60 -10.50
C ASP A 120 14.02 -15.07 -10.89
N GLY A 121 14.31 -15.38 -12.14
CA GLY A 121 14.35 -16.75 -12.67
C GLY A 121 13.22 -17.17 -13.61
N LEU A 122 12.31 -16.28 -13.99
CA LEU A 122 11.32 -16.58 -15.04
C LEU A 122 11.94 -16.53 -16.44
N ARG A 123 12.88 -15.62 -16.65
CA ARG A 123 13.63 -15.42 -17.89
C ARG A 123 15.03 -14.91 -17.54
N ASP A 124 16.06 -15.35 -18.25
CA ASP A 124 17.47 -15.07 -17.92
C ASP A 124 17.81 -13.57 -17.86
N ASP A 125 17.13 -12.75 -18.68
CA ASP A 125 17.32 -11.30 -18.72
C ASP A 125 16.35 -10.52 -17.83
N ALA A 126 15.33 -11.18 -17.25
CA ALA A 126 14.40 -10.55 -16.32
C ALA A 126 14.97 -10.62 -14.89
N THR A 127 15.78 -9.64 -14.53
CA THR A 127 16.48 -9.59 -13.26
C THR A 127 16.07 -8.38 -12.40
N PRO A 128 16.25 -8.47 -11.07
CA PRO A 128 16.06 -7.32 -10.18
C PRO A 128 16.87 -6.10 -10.60
N GLU A 129 18.09 -6.33 -11.09
CA GLU A 129 19.00 -5.27 -11.57
C GLU A 129 18.45 -4.59 -12.81
N MET A 130 17.90 -5.34 -13.77
CA MET A 130 17.28 -4.79 -14.97
C MET A 130 16.06 -3.95 -14.62
N LEU A 131 15.14 -4.49 -13.81
CA LEU A 131 13.96 -3.77 -13.33
C LEU A 131 14.35 -2.47 -12.62
N THR A 132 15.35 -2.56 -11.74
CA THR A 132 15.82 -1.39 -10.99
C THR A 132 16.43 -0.36 -11.91
N LYS A 133 17.35 -0.76 -12.79
CA LYS A 133 18.09 0.15 -13.67
C LYS A 133 17.18 0.91 -14.64
N HIS A 134 16.23 0.19 -15.25
CA HIS A 134 15.43 0.75 -16.34
C HIS A 134 14.11 1.37 -15.88
N PHE A 135 13.65 1.10 -14.64
CA PHE A 135 12.39 1.63 -14.16
C PHE A 135 12.43 2.16 -12.73
N LEU A 136 12.71 1.32 -11.72
CA LEU A 136 12.47 1.70 -10.33
C LEU A 136 13.39 2.84 -9.86
N LYS A 137 14.68 2.75 -10.18
CA LYS A 137 15.67 3.76 -9.77
C LYS A 137 15.42 5.13 -10.40
N PRO A 138 15.29 5.29 -11.73
CA PRO A 138 15.10 6.61 -12.32
C PRO A 138 13.82 7.30 -11.85
N VAL A 139 12.72 6.55 -11.66
CA VAL A 139 11.45 7.11 -11.15
C VAL A 139 11.59 7.54 -9.69
N THR A 140 12.23 6.71 -8.86
CA THR A 140 12.46 7.00 -7.44
C THR A 140 13.33 8.24 -7.26
N GLU A 141 14.47 8.29 -7.93
CA GLU A 141 15.40 9.42 -7.83
C GLU A 141 14.77 10.73 -8.31
N ALA A 142 13.97 10.68 -9.39
CA ALA A 142 13.27 11.87 -9.90
C ALA A 142 12.24 12.41 -8.91
N ALA A 143 11.48 11.56 -8.22
CA ALA A 143 10.53 11.98 -7.21
C ALA A 143 11.23 12.54 -5.96
N GLN A 144 12.28 11.86 -5.49
CA GLN A 144 13.07 12.30 -4.33
C GLN A 144 13.81 13.61 -4.59
N ALA A 145 14.29 13.84 -5.81
CA ALA A 145 14.90 15.12 -6.22
C ALA A 145 13.92 16.31 -6.12
N LYS A 146 12.60 16.04 -6.14
CA LYS A 146 11.54 17.03 -5.93
C LYS A 146 11.13 17.17 -4.44
N GLY A 147 11.77 16.43 -3.55
CA GLY A 147 11.42 16.37 -2.12
C GLY A 147 10.22 15.51 -1.79
N TRP A 148 9.71 14.74 -2.75
CA TRP A 148 8.62 13.79 -2.53
C TRP A 148 9.14 12.42 -2.13
N LYS A 149 8.47 11.79 -1.19
CA LYS A 149 8.72 10.40 -0.81
C LYS A 149 8.20 9.43 -1.87
N VAL A 150 8.76 8.23 -1.90
CA VAL A 150 8.35 7.16 -2.82
C VAL A 150 7.92 5.94 -2.03
N MET A 151 6.75 5.40 -2.37
CA MET A 151 6.19 4.16 -1.85
C MET A 151 5.99 3.15 -2.98
N ALA A 152 6.21 1.87 -2.70
CA ALA A 152 5.79 0.76 -3.55
C ALA A 152 5.15 -0.33 -2.69
N ALA A 153 4.14 -1.03 -3.25
CA ALA A 153 3.48 -2.16 -2.60
C ALA A 153 3.71 -3.45 -3.40
N PRO A 154 4.86 -4.09 -3.24
CA PRO A 154 5.16 -5.37 -3.87
C PRO A 154 4.35 -6.50 -3.23
N PHE A 155 4.20 -7.61 -3.96
CA PHE A 155 3.55 -8.79 -3.45
C PHE A 155 4.40 -10.06 -3.61
N TYR A 156 3.95 -11.15 -3.01
CA TYR A 156 4.60 -12.45 -3.08
C TYR A 156 3.56 -13.57 -3.22
N ASN A 157 4.05 -14.77 -3.57
CA ASN A 157 3.22 -15.97 -3.58
C ASN A 157 3.95 -17.09 -2.82
N GLN A 158 3.41 -17.45 -1.66
CA GLN A 158 4.01 -18.46 -0.78
C GLN A 158 4.16 -19.85 -1.44
N ASN A 159 3.41 -20.13 -2.51
CA ASN A 159 3.50 -21.37 -3.25
C ASN A 159 4.66 -21.38 -4.27
N LEU A 160 5.17 -20.21 -4.64
CA LEU A 160 6.20 -20.02 -5.66
C LEU A 160 7.55 -19.64 -5.09
N GLU A 161 7.59 -19.21 -3.82
CA GLU A 161 8.81 -18.73 -3.21
C GLU A 161 8.85 -18.95 -1.69
N SER A 162 10.07 -18.96 -1.13
CA SER A 162 10.28 -19.00 0.31
C SER A 162 10.58 -17.59 0.84
N PRO A 163 10.41 -17.36 2.16
CA PRO A 163 10.80 -16.08 2.77
C PRO A 163 12.25 -15.67 2.49
N ALA A 164 13.19 -16.62 2.52
CA ALA A 164 14.59 -16.35 2.22
C ALA A 164 14.84 -15.91 0.77
N LYS A 165 14.12 -16.50 -0.21
CA LYS A 165 14.19 -16.06 -1.60
C LYS A 165 13.60 -14.66 -1.79
N LEU A 166 12.50 -14.37 -1.10
CA LEU A 166 11.88 -13.05 -1.12
C LEU A 166 12.81 -11.99 -0.51
N GLN A 167 13.43 -12.27 0.63
CA GLN A 167 14.42 -11.38 1.24
C GLN A 167 15.57 -11.09 0.27
N SER A 168 16.18 -12.14 -0.30
CA SER A 168 17.28 -11.98 -1.25
C SER A 168 16.90 -11.16 -2.49
N PHE A 169 15.66 -11.30 -2.96
CA PHE A 169 15.15 -10.49 -4.06
C PHE A 169 15.12 -9.00 -3.73
N PHE A 170 14.60 -8.62 -2.56
CA PHE A 170 14.61 -7.23 -2.13
C PHE A 170 16.02 -6.69 -1.91
N GLU A 171 16.90 -7.49 -1.32
CA GLU A 171 18.31 -7.12 -1.17
C GLU A 171 18.99 -6.83 -2.51
N LYS A 172 18.70 -7.61 -3.55
CA LYS A 172 19.19 -7.37 -4.93
C LYS A 172 18.62 -6.06 -5.51
N LEU A 173 17.29 -5.80 -5.37
CA LEU A 173 16.68 -4.54 -5.82
C LEU A 173 17.35 -3.32 -5.16
N PHE A 174 17.52 -3.39 -3.83
CA PHE A 174 18.09 -2.29 -3.05
C PHE A 174 19.59 -2.09 -3.33
N ALA A 175 20.34 -3.17 -3.49
CA ALA A 175 21.74 -3.13 -3.88
C ALA A 175 21.93 -2.54 -5.29
N ALA A 176 21.00 -2.82 -6.21
CA ALA A 176 21.00 -2.26 -7.56
C ALA A 176 20.64 -0.77 -7.61
N GLY A 177 20.13 -0.21 -6.49
CA GLY A 177 19.86 1.21 -6.35
C GLY A 177 18.38 1.60 -6.25
N PHE A 178 17.45 0.66 -6.13
CA PHE A 178 16.08 0.96 -5.76
C PHE A 178 16.03 1.32 -4.27
N LYS A 179 15.83 2.58 -3.95
CA LYS A 179 15.81 3.09 -2.58
C LYS A 179 14.56 3.93 -2.33
N PRO A 180 13.37 3.31 -2.33
CA PRO A 180 12.16 4.02 -1.98
C PRO A 180 12.18 4.40 -0.49
N ASP A 181 11.33 5.33 -0.10
CA ASP A 181 11.17 5.69 1.31
C ASP A 181 10.35 4.62 2.06
N VAL A 182 9.43 3.96 1.36
CA VAL A 182 8.51 2.99 1.94
C VAL A 182 8.35 1.77 1.03
N ILE A 183 8.48 0.59 1.61
CA ILE A 183 7.96 -0.67 1.05
C ILE A 183 6.77 -1.10 1.91
N ALA A 184 5.59 -1.18 1.29
CA ALA A 184 4.35 -1.67 1.90
C ALA A 184 4.01 -3.03 1.27
N VAL A 185 4.58 -4.12 1.77
CA VAL A 185 4.36 -5.43 1.17
C VAL A 185 2.89 -5.86 1.34
N GLN A 186 2.28 -6.32 0.24
CA GLN A 186 0.92 -6.87 0.28
C GLN A 186 0.94 -8.21 1.02
N ASP A 187 0.02 -8.40 1.96
CA ASP A 187 -0.06 -9.65 2.74
C ASP A 187 -0.69 -10.81 1.96
N GLY A 188 -1.48 -10.52 0.93
CA GLY A 188 -2.10 -11.51 0.05
C GLY A 188 -3.18 -12.38 0.69
N VAL A 189 -3.62 -12.06 1.91
CA VAL A 189 -4.56 -12.89 2.68
C VAL A 189 -5.99 -12.80 2.14
N GLY A 190 -6.34 -11.66 1.54
CA GLY A 190 -7.65 -11.43 0.94
C GLY A 190 -7.80 -11.94 -0.48
N ALA A 191 -6.72 -12.30 -1.15
CA ALA A 191 -6.76 -12.78 -2.52
C ALA A 191 -7.69 -14.00 -2.67
N SER A 192 -8.71 -13.86 -3.51
CA SER A 192 -9.77 -14.86 -3.69
C SER A 192 -9.37 -16.02 -4.60
N ASP A 193 -8.28 -15.86 -5.31
CA ASP A 193 -7.87 -16.84 -6.31
C ASP A 193 -7.11 -18.00 -5.64
N ALA A 194 -7.88 -18.92 -5.11
CA ALA A 194 -7.39 -20.09 -4.39
C ALA A 194 -6.25 -20.79 -5.15
N GLY A 195 -5.06 -20.74 -4.59
CA GLY A 195 -3.87 -21.41 -5.11
C GLY A 195 -2.96 -20.57 -6.00
N LYS A 196 -3.33 -19.34 -6.40
CA LYS A 196 -2.45 -18.51 -7.23
C LYS A 196 -1.68 -17.45 -6.44
N HIS A 197 -2.35 -16.73 -5.55
CA HIS A 197 -1.76 -15.65 -4.75
C HIS A 197 -2.01 -15.84 -3.26
N HIS A 198 -2.25 -17.07 -2.86
CA HIS A 198 -2.72 -17.35 -1.53
C HIS A 198 -1.59 -17.19 -0.50
N ALA A 199 -1.81 -16.35 0.49
CA ALA A 199 -1.04 -16.29 1.70
C ALA A 199 -1.94 -16.68 2.88
N GLU A 200 -1.51 -17.68 3.66
CA GLU A 200 -2.23 -18.07 4.86
C GLU A 200 -1.84 -17.16 6.02
N THR A 201 -2.83 -16.71 6.81
CA THR A 201 -2.60 -15.89 8.01
C THR A 201 -1.57 -16.49 8.96
N THR A 202 -1.46 -17.83 9.00
CA THR A 202 -0.48 -18.54 9.84
C THR A 202 0.95 -18.44 9.35
N ASN A 203 1.18 -18.09 8.08
CA ASN A 203 2.51 -18.07 7.45
C ASN A 203 2.95 -16.69 6.97
N VAL A 204 2.03 -15.77 6.78
CA VAL A 204 2.29 -14.43 6.23
C VAL A 204 3.41 -13.68 6.97
N GLY A 205 3.45 -13.78 8.28
CA GLY A 205 4.47 -13.12 9.10
C GLY A 205 5.91 -13.58 8.84
N ASN A 206 6.13 -14.75 8.23
CA ASN A 206 7.48 -15.17 7.83
C ASN A 206 7.96 -14.38 6.61
N TYR A 207 7.05 -14.10 5.66
CA TYR A 207 7.34 -13.30 4.47
C TYR A 207 7.49 -11.82 4.82
N GLU A 208 6.61 -11.28 5.65
CA GLU A 208 6.69 -9.92 6.13
C GLU A 208 8.01 -9.66 6.87
N ARG A 209 8.44 -10.55 7.77
CA ARG A 209 9.74 -10.45 8.44
C ARG A 209 10.92 -10.49 7.48
N ALA A 210 10.85 -11.30 6.43
CA ALA A 210 11.88 -11.38 5.42
C ALA A 210 12.05 -10.03 4.67
N VAL A 211 10.94 -9.41 4.28
CA VAL A 211 10.96 -8.07 3.66
C VAL A 211 11.41 -7.00 4.66
N ALA A 212 10.91 -7.05 5.91
CA ALA A 212 11.33 -6.14 6.98
C ALA A 212 12.84 -6.16 7.22
N GLN A 213 13.46 -7.35 7.19
CA GLN A 213 14.90 -7.50 7.35
C GLN A 213 15.68 -6.86 6.20
N ALA A 214 15.24 -7.09 4.96
CA ALA A 214 15.84 -6.43 3.80
C ALA A 214 15.69 -4.89 3.90
N CYS A 215 14.50 -4.39 4.20
CA CYS A 215 14.25 -2.95 4.37
C CYS A 215 15.14 -2.34 5.47
N LYS A 216 15.26 -3.00 6.61
CA LYS A 216 16.09 -2.56 7.75
C LYS A 216 17.56 -2.41 7.35
N GLN A 217 18.10 -3.35 6.58
CA GLN A 217 19.49 -3.33 6.13
C GLN A 217 19.80 -2.09 5.27
N TYR A 218 18.81 -1.61 4.52
CA TYR A 218 18.99 -0.48 3.60
C TYR A 218 18.36 0.84 4.10
N GLY A 219 17.82 0.87 5.31
CA GLY A 219 17.25 2.07 5.92
C GLY A 219 15.90 2.50 5.32
N ILE A 220 15.16 1.57 4.74
CA ILE A 220 13.85 1.78 4.11
C ILE A 220 12.76 1.52 5.15
N GLU A 221 11.71 2.37 5.19
CA GLU A 221 10.56 2.13 6.07
C GLU A 221 9.80 0.88 5.57
N PHE A 222 9.57 -0.07 6.49
CA PHE A 222 8.76 -1.25 6.21
C PHE A 222 7.34 -1.05 6.71
N TRP A 223 6.38 -1.17 5.81
CA TRP A 223 4.95 -1.17 6.07
C TRP A 223 4.34 -2.47 5.52
N VAL A 224 3.11 -2.77 5.91
CA VAL A 224 2.34 -3.88 5.35
C VAL A 224 1.04 -3.36 4.76
N ASP A 225 0.69 -3.85 3.58
CA ASP A 225 -0.57 -3.59 2.91
C ASP A 225 -1.51 -4.78 3.14
N LEU A 226 -2.51 -4.59 3.99
CA LEU A 226 -3.46 -5.62 4.40
C LEU A 226 -4.63 -5.69 3.43
N GLU A 227 -4.89 -6.88 2.90
CA GLU A 227 -6.10 -7.13 2.13
C GLU A 227 -7.30 -7.30 3.07
N LEU A 228 -8.17 -6.29 3.10
CA LEU A 228 -9.31 -6.22 4.02
C LEU A 228 -10.54 -6.98 3.53
N PHE A 229 -10.58 -7.38 2.27
CA PHE A 229 -11.71 -8.07 1.65
C PHE A 229 -11.68 -9.58 1.92
N ARG A 230 -12.83 -10.22 1.74
CA ARG A 230 -12.95 -11.68 1.90
C ARG A 230 -12.37 -12.42 0.71
N THR A 231 -11.87 -13.62 0.96
CA THR A 231 -11.39 -14.55 -0.08
C THR A 231 -12.49 -15.18 -0.93
N ASP A 232 -13.77 -14.92 -0.62
CA ASP A 232 -14.90 -15.32 -1.43
C ASP A 232 -15.26 -14.24 -2.47
N ASP A 233 -16.06 -14.59 -3.45
CA ASP A 233 -16.48 -13.69 -4.53
C ASP A 233 -17.32 -12.48 -4.06
N SER A 234 -17.64 -12.38 -2.77
CA SER A 234 -18.47 -11.30 -2.23
C SER A 234 -17.73 -9.96 -2.15
N HIS A 235 -16.41 -9.97 -2.10
CA HIS A 235 -15.57 -8.81 -1.86
C HIS A 235 -16.02 -7.96 -0.65
N ALA A 236 -16.68 -8.59 0.31
CA ALA A 236 -17.08 -7.93 1.53
C ALA A 236 -15.90 -7.75 2.48
N LEU A 237 -16.03 -6.85 3.46
CA LEU A 237 -15.05 -6.73 4.52
C LEU A 237 -14.88 -8.09 5.23
N ALA A 238 -13.63 -8.47 5.45
CA ALA A 238 -13.30 -9.65 6.24
C ALA A 238 -13.80 -9.52 7.69
N ASP A 239 -13.92 -10.64 8.38
CA ASP A 239 -14.24 -10.60 9.78
C ASP A 239 -13.16 -9.95 10.63
N SER A 240 -13.57 -9.39 11.76
CA SER A 240 -12.69 -8.63 12.64
C SER A 240 -11.56 -9.46 13.23
N ALA A 241 -11.79 -10.75 13.45
CA ALA A 241 -10.77 -11.64 14.01
C ALA A 241 -9.64 -11.86 12.99
N ARG A 242 -9.97 -12.06 11.70
CA ARG A 242 -8.97 -12.17 10.63
C ARG A 242 -8.15 -10.88 10.51
N ILE A 243 -8.82 -9.73 10.43
CA ILE A 243 -8.12 -8.45 10.28
C ILE A 243 -7.25 -8.16 11.52
N SER A 244 -7.72 -8.48 12.73
CA SER A 244 -6.90 -8.35 13.94
C SER A 244 -5.65 -9.23 13.89
N ALA A 245 -5.79 -10.48 13.43
CA ALA A 245 -4.65 -11.39 13.29
C ALA A 245 -3.63 -10.91 12.25
N GLN A 246 -4.10 -10.35 11.11
CA GLN A 246 -3.22 -9.73 10.11
C GLN A 246 -2.45 -8.55 10.70
N LEU A 247 -3.14 -7.65 11.42
CA LEU A 247 -2.51 -6.51 12.09
C LEU A 247 -1.45 -6.94 13.12
N ASP A 248 -1.79 -7.91 13.96
CA ASP A 248 -0.87 -8.42 14.97
C ASP A 248 0.38 -9.04 14.33
N THR A 249 0.19 -9.75 13.23
CA THR A 249 1.27 -10.36 12.46
C THR A 249 2.17 -9.30 11.83
N ALA A 250 1.60 -8.30 11.17
CA ALA A 250 2.34 -7.21 10.56
C ALA A 250 3.22 -6.45 11.57
N TYR A 251 2.66 -6.11 12.73
CA TYR A 251 3.43 -5.45 13.79
C TYR A 251 4.49 -6.35 14.42
N ALA A 252 4.18 -7.63 14.61
CA ALA A 252 5.17 -8.61 15.07
C ALA A 252 6.30 -8.83 14.06
N ALA A 253 6.05 -8.62 12.77
CA ALA A 253 7.06 -8.63 11.72
C ALA A 253 7.93 -7.36 11.71
N GLY A 254 7.52 -6.30 12.39
CA GLY A 254 8.26 -5.04 12.48
C GLY A 254 7.71 -3.91 11.59
N ALA A 255 6.48 -4.02 11.12
CA ALA A 255 5.86 -2.95 10.35
C ALA A 255 5.76 -1.66 11.16
N LEU A 256 6.18 -0.54 10.57
CA LEU A 256 6.03 0.79 11.17
C LEU A 256 4.60 1.29 11.03
N LYS A 257 3.95 0.89 9.95
CA LYS A 257 2.58 1.26 9.60
C LYS A 257 1.93 0.12 8.84
N VAL A 258 0.62 0.16 8.80
CA VAL A 258 -0.20 -0.74 8.01
C VAL A 258 -1.08 0.10 7.10
N ILE A 259 -1.18 -0.30 5.85
CA ILE A 259 -2.17 0.18 4.89
C ILE A 259 -3.25 -0.89 4.73
N GLY A 260 -4.43 -0.53 4.29
CA GLY A 260 -5.48 -1.50 4.00
C GLY A 260 -6.01 -1.36 2.58
N TYR A 261 -6.05 -2.46 1.93
CA TYR A 261 -6.51 -2.66 0.59
C TYR A 261 -7.86 -3.40 0.63
N ASP A 262 -8.99 -3.04 0.05
CA ASP A 262 -9.17 -1.81 -0.72
C ASP A 262 -10.60 -1.30 -0.50
N LEU A 263 -10.76 -0.01 -0.26
CA LEU A 263 -12.09 0.60 -0.12
C LEU A 263 -12.89 0.68 -1.43
N ALA A 264 -12.23 0.53 -2.58
CA ALA A 264 -12.91 0.50 -3.86
C ALA A 264 -13.83 -0.72 -3.96
N VAL A 265 -13.25 -1.84 -3.58
CA VAL A 265 -13.93 -3.13 -3.54
C VAL A 265 -14.97 -3.14 -2.41
N LEU A 266 -14.58 -2.69 -1.22
CA LEU A 266 -15.46 -2.68 -0.05
C LEU A 266 -16.63 -1.67 -0.17
N GLY A 267 -16.42 -0.55 -0.87
CA GLY A 267 -17.42 0.48 -1.03
C GLY A 267 -17.94 1.07 0.28
N ASN A 268 -19.11 1.70 0.24
CA ASN A 268 -19.74 2.28 1.43
C ASN A 268 -20.12 1.22 2.48
N ALA A 269 -20.56 0.04 2.06
CA ALA A 269 -20.94 -1.04 2.98
C ALA A 269 -19.75 -1.55 3.81
N GLY A 270 -18.57 -1.65 3.19
CA GLY A 270 -17.35 -2.00 3.92
C GLY A 270 -16.93 -0.91 4.90
N LEU A 271 -17.06 0.36 4.50
CA LEU A 271 -16.78 1.48 5.39
C LEU A 271 -17.75 1.55 6.58
N ASP A 272 -19.05 1.32 6.35
CA ASP A 272 -20.06 1.22 7.41
C ASP A 272 -19.71 0.09 8.40
N SER A 273 -19.20 -1.03 7.88
CA SER A 273 -18.77 -2.17 8.70
C SER A 273 -17.53 -1.84 9.53
N LEU A 274 -16.57 -1.12 8.95
CA LEU A 274 -15.37 -0.64 9.67
C LEU A 274 -15.74 0.35 10.78
N GLU A 275 -16.67 1.28 10.51
CA GLU A 275 -17.15 2.22 11.51
C GLU A 275 -17.87 1.51 12.67
N LYS A 276 -18.76 0.56 12.34
CA LYS A 276 -19.45 -0.25 13.34
C LYS A 276 -18.44 -1.01 14.21
N TRP A 277 -17.50 -1.67 13.61
CA TRP A 277 -16.49 -2.41 14.34
C TRP A 277 -15.58 -1.51 15.19
N ASN A 278 -15.23 -0.32 14.71
CA ASN A 278 -14.51 0.67 15.50
C ASN A 278 -15.29 1.09 16.76
N LEU A 279 -16.59 1.28 16.65
CA LEU A 279 -17.46 1.58 17.78
C LEU A 279 -17.53 0.41 18.78
N GLU A 280 -17.72 -0.80 18.31
CA GLU A 280 -17.77 -2.01 19.14
C GLU A 280 -16.45 -2.27 19.88
N SER A 281 -15.30 -2.01 19.23
CA SER A 281 -13.97 -2.17 19.81
C SER A 281 -13.59 -1.06 20.78
N SER A 282 -14.29 0.05 20.79
CA SER A 282 -14.09 1.16 21.72
C SER A 282 -14.82 0.98 23.06
N VAL A 283 -15.74 0.00 23.14
CA VAL A 283 -16.36 -0.43 24.40
C VAL A 283 -15.34 -1.27 25.15
N GLU A 284 -15.02 -0.90 26.38
CA GLU A 284 -14.05 -1.65 27.21
C GLU A 284 -14.44 -3.14 27.29
N PRO A 285 -13.51 -4.08 27.11
CA PRO A 285 -13.81 -5.48 27.33
C PRO A 285 -14.24 -5.65 28.78
N ALA A 286 -15.40 -6.25 29.00
CA ALA A 286 -15.83 -6.71 30.30
C ALA A 286 -14.70 -7.55 30.91
N SER A 287 -14.48 -7.35 32.21
CA SER A 287 -13.50 -7.99 33.10
C SER A 287 -12.84 -9.30 32.62
N PRO A 288 -11.54 -9.49 32.87
CA PRO A 288 -10.78 -10.63 32.37
C PRO A 288 -11.09 -11.91 33.18
N ASP A 289 -12.19 -12.55 32.86
CA ASP A 289 -12.53 -13.86 33.42
C ASP A 289 -13.00 -14.83 32.32
N SER A 290 -12.18 -14.98 31.28
CA SER A 290 -12.29 -16.11 30.36
C SER A 290 -10.90 -16.66 30.07
N THR A 291 -10.62 -17.78 30.70
CA THR A 291 -9.44 -18.61 30.57
C THR A 291 -9.37 -19.30 29.20
N THR A 292 -9.09 -18.60 28.12
CA THR A 292 -8.52 -19.16 26.88
C THR A 292 -7.93 -18.02 26.07
N GLY A 293 -6.70 -17.68 26.26
CA GLY A 293 -6.01 -16.71 25.41
C GLY A 293 -4.62 -16.40 25.96
N ILE A 294 -3.67 -16.33 25.09
CA ILE A 294 -2.35 -15.81 25.37
C ILE A 294 -2.55 -14.42 25.98
N ALA A 295 -2.16 -14.25 27.24
CA ALA A 295 -2.20 -12.96 27.93
C ALA A 295 -1.24 -11.99 27.23
N ILE A 296 -1.79 -11.10 26.43
CA ILE A 296 -1.01 -10.01 25.84
C ILE A 296 -0.82 -8.97 26.94
N PRO A 297 0.42 -8.55 27.27
CA PRO A 297 0.65 -7.61 28.35
C PRO A 297 -0.11 -6.30 28.15
N ARG A 298 -0.63 -5.73 29.23
CA ARG A 298 -1.38 -4.45 29.23
C ARG A 298 -0.60 -3.32 28.58
N GLU A 299 0.73 -3.31 28.75
CA GLU A 299 1.66 -2.39 28.11
C GLU A 299 1.63 -2.44 26.57
N TYR A 300 1.31 -3.61 26.00
CA TYR A 300 1.13 -3.78 24.55
C TYR A 300 -0.08 -3.03 24.03
N TYR A 301 -1.17 -2.99 24.77
CA TYR A 301 -2.37 -2.21 24.43
C TYR A 301 -2.19 -0.72 24.67
N GLU A 302 -1.47 -0.34 25.73
CA GLU A 302 -1.18 1.07 26.01
C GLU A 302 -0.19 1.66 25.00
N THR A 303 0.80 0.89 24.58
CA THR A 303 1.72 1.27 23.50
C THR A 303 1.00 1.38 22.14
N ARG A 304 -0.02 0.57 21.90
CA ARG A 304 -0.87 0.65 20.71
C ARG A 304 -1.83 1.83 20.73
N ARG A 305 -2.30 2.29 21.87
CA ARG A 305 -3.11 3.52 22.00
C ARG A 305 -2.34 4.76 21.53
N ALA A 306 -1.03 4.73 21.58
CA ALA A 306 -0.15 5.79 21.08
C ALA A 306 0.25 5.62 19.59
N ALA A 307 -0.24 4.59 18.94
CA ALA A 307 0.14 4.26 17.57
C ALA A 307 -0.87 4.82 16.57
N ASN A 308 -0.40 5.14 15.40
CA ASN A 308 -1.20 5.67 14.29
C ASN A 308 -1.26 4.68 13.15
N ALA A 309 -2.45 4.28 12.78
CA ALA A 309 -2.66 3.41 11.65
C ALA A 309 -3.12 4.14 10.40
N ARG A 310 -2.88 3.62 9.23
CA ARG A 310 -3.25 4.23 7.95
C ARG A 310 -3.62 3.18 6.94
N VAL A 311 -4.58 3.49 6.11
CA VAL A 311 -5.15 2.52 5.23
C VAL A 311 -5.61 3.15 3.94
N PHE A 312 -5.56 2.45 2.82
CA PHE A 312 -5.71 3.02 1.51
C PHE A 312 -6.27 2.07 0.50
N ASP A 313 -6.61 2.52 -0.66
CA ASP A 313 -7.11 1.70 -1.73
C ASP A 313 -6.59 2.07 -3.12
N THR A 314 -6.86 1.19 -4.04
CA THR A 314 -6.43 1.24 -5.43
C THR A 314 -7.08 2.31 -6.29
N GLN A 315 -8.14 2.94 -5.81
CA GLN A 315 -8.86 3.97 -6.56
C GLN A 315 -8.91 5.30 -5.81
N GLY A 316 -7.91 5.52 -4.99
CA GLY A 316 -7.81 6.73 -4.20
C GLY A 316 -8.74 6.71 -3.01
N ARG A 317 -8.91 5.57 -2.41
CA ARG A 317 -9.75 5.36 -1.28
C ARG A 317 -8.93 4.78 -0.16
N TYR A 318 -9.09 5.27 0.89
CA TYR A 318 -8.28 5.30 2.04
C TYR A 318 -8.87 4.60 3.23
N LEU A 319 -7.99 4.26 4.09
CA LEU A 319 -8.29 3.78 5.40
C LEU A 319 -7.21 4.36 6.30
N GLY A 320 -7.36 4.92 7.34
CA GLY A 320 -6.54 5.82 7.96
C GLY A 320 -6.14 5.73 9.36
N THR A 321 -5.86 6.75 10.07
CA THR A 321 -5.45 6.65 11.43
C THR A 321 -5.75 7.77 12.31
N SER A 322 -5.55 7.57 13.61
CA SER A 322 -5.40 8.63 14.58
C SER A 322 -4.58 8.24 15.80
N GLU A 323 -4.07 9.23 16.45
CA GLU A 323 -3.36 9.08 17.71
C GLU A 323 -4.28 8.81 18.90
N GLN A 324 -5.59 8.98 18.77
CA GLN A 324 -6.48 9.08 19.92
C GLN A 324 -7.59 8.03 20.05
N LYS A 325 -8.07 7.42 18.96
CA LYS A 325 -9.17 6.43 19.02
C LYS A 325 -9.12 5.49 17.84
N ILE A 326 -8.51 4.34 17.99
CA ILE A 326 -8.39 3.41 16.89
C ILE A 326 -8.94 2.06 17.28
N SER A 327 -9.79 1.53 16.40
CA SER A 327 -10.13 0.12 16.39
C SER A 327 -8.87 -0.74 16.24
N PRO A 328 -8.76 -1.87 16.91
CA PRO A 328 -7.66 -2.81 16.72
C PRO A 328 -7.40 -3.20 15.26
N ALA A 329 -8.38 -2.99 14.42
CA ALA A 329 -8.39 -3.43 13.05
C ALA A 329 -7.57 -2.62 12.06
N VAL A 330 -7.33 -1.36 12.36
CA VAL A 330 -6.76 -0.47 11.35
C VAL A 330 -5.75 0.43 12.04
N ARG A 331 -4.52 -0.04 12.19
CA ARG A 331 -3.51 0.72 12.93
C ARG A 331 -2.17 0.73 12.25
N THR A 332 -1.51 1.88 12.26
CA THR A 332 -0.08 2.02 12.05
C THR A 332 0.61 2.42 13.33
N VAL A 333 1.85 2.03 13.50
CA VAL A 333 2.67 2.42 14.63
C VAL A 333 3.61 3.54 14.21
N LYS A 334 3.64 4.65 14.95
CA LYS A 334 4.74 5.59 14.82
C LYS A 334 6.04 4.90 15.28
N LYS A 335 7.11 5.14 14.55
CA LYS A 335 8.44 4.76 15.01
C LYS A 335 8.70 5.46 16.33
N ARG A 336 9.19 4.71 17.29
CA ARG A 336 9.73 5.25 18.54
C ARG A 336 11.01 6.03 18.29
#